data_b69524f66d56369428cbfba68a03f96b
#
_entry.id   b69524f66d56369428cbfba68a03f96b
#
_cell.length_a   1.000
_cell.length_b   1.000
_cell.length_c   1.000
_cell.angle_alpha   90.00
_cell.angle_beta   90.00
_cell.angle_gamma   90.00
#
_symmetry.space_group_name_H-M   'P 1'
#
loop_
_entity.id
_entity.type
_entity.pdbx_description
1 polymer ?
#
loop_
_entity_poly.entity_id
_entity_poly.type
_entity_poly.pdbx_seq_one_letter_code
_entity_poly.pdbx_strand_id
1 'polypeptide(L)'
;LGERFPGQNLVQFSTQLLGKFLGKALGLGYCLFFLVINFFTLRQFSEAMNLSLLQHTPVWFVSLWLALVGSYGAILGLEVITRSIQFVLPLFVISIILVILFTFPDLEYKQLFPLFEGGVWPIVKASYSPATWFGESIVLAFLFPFINKTQEVFKKGTWALLAAILVFSADILVT
;
A
#
# COMPACT_ATOMS: atom_id res chain seq x y z
N LEU A 1 -13.16 5.95 15.57
CA LEU A 1 -14.09 4.80 15.49
C LEU A 1 -13.52 3.59 16.21
N GLY A 2 -12.27 3.18 15.96
CA GLY A 2 -11.65 2.03 16.62
C GLY A 2 -11.56 2.12 18.15
N GLU A 3 -11.35 3.32 18.69
CA GLU A 3 -11.38 3.54 20.15
C GLU A 3 -12.80 3.40 20.73
N ARG A 4 -13.82 3.71 19.94
CA ARG A 4 -15.23 3.61 20.36
C ARG A 4 -15.75 2.17 20.32
N PHE A 5 -15.13 1.31 19.51
CA PHE A 5 -15.50 -0.10 19.34
C PHE A 5 -14.28 -1.02 19.50
N PRO A 6 -13.72 -1.12 20.72
CA PRO A 6 -12.52 -1.92 20.95
C PRO A 6 -12.76 -3.39 20.64
N GLY A 7 -11.80 -4.01 19.95
CA GLY A 7 -11.87 -5.42 19.59
C GLY A 7 -12.79 -5.76 18.41
N GLN A 8 -13.40 -4.76 17.74
CA GLN A 8 -14.25 -4.98 16.57
C GLN A 8 -13.56 -4.48 15.28
N ASN A 9 -13.72 -5.24 14.21
CA ASN A 9 -13.27 -4.82 12.88
C ASN A 9 -14.32 -3.92 12.20
N LEU A 10 -13.92 -3.32 11.06
CA LEU A 10 -14.74 -2.39 10.31
C LEU A 10 -16.14 -2.95 10.00
N VAL A 11 -16.24 -4.22 9.61
CA VAL A 11 -17.51 -4.86 9.24
C VAL A 11 -18.40 -5.07 10.46
N GLN A 12 -17.81 -5.47 11.58
CA GLN A 12 -18.55 -5.73 12.83
C GLN A 12 -19.20 -4.46 13.37
N PHE A 13 -18.46 -3.36 13.51
CA PHE A 13 -19.08 -2.13 13.99
C PHE A 13 -20.01 -1.48 12.96
N SER A 14 -19.76 -1.68 11.66
CA SER A 14 -20.68 -1.21 10.62
C SER A 14 -22.03 -1.93 10.70
N THR A 15 -22.06 -3.22 11.05
CA THR A 15 -23.33 -3.94 11.25
C THR A 15 -24.11 -3.44 12.47
N GLN A 16 -23.42 -2.92 13.47
CA GLN A 16 -24.07 -2.31 14.63
C GLN A 16 -24.66 -0.92 14.32
N LEU A 17 -23.96 -0.13 13.48
CA LEU A 17 -24.38 1.24 13.15
C LEU A 17 -25.42 1.28 12.02
N LEU A 18 -25.25 0.46 11.00
CA LEU A 18 -26.06 0.50 9.76
C LEU A 18 -27.08 -0.65 9.67
N GLY A 19 -27.05 -1.57 10.65
CA GLY A 19 -27.87 -2.77 10.62
C GLY A 19 -27.23 -3.92 9.83
N LYS A 20 -27.78 -5.13 10.00
CA LYS A 20 -27.18 -6.38 9.48
C LYS A 20 -27.05 -6.41 7.95
N PHE A 21 -28.04 -5.85 7.23
CA PHE A 21 -28.03 -5.91 5.76
C PHE A 21 -26.98 -5.00 5.16
N LEU A 22 -26.99 -3.71 5.52
CA LEU A 22 -26.02 -2.72 5.00
C LEU A 22 -24.59 -3.00 5.49
N GLY A 23 -24.41 -3.46 6.72
CA GLY A 23 -23.10 -3.83 7.25
C GLY A 23 -22.47 -5.01 6.49
N LYS A 24 -23.28 -6.04 6.14
CA LYS A 24 -22.80 -7.16 5.32
C LYS A 24 -22.51 -6.74 3.87
N ALA A 25 -23.36 -5.90 3.28
CA ALA A 25 -23.14 -5.36 1.94
C ALA A 25 -21.83 -4.55 1.87
N LEU A 26 -21.56 -3.74 2.87
CA LEU A 26 -20.32 -3.00 3.01
C LEU A 26 -19.11 -3.94 3.15
N GLY A 27 -19.22 -4.99 3.95
CA GLY A 27 -18.19 -6.02 4.08
C GLY A 27 -17.88 -6.73 2.76
N LEU A 28 -18.91 -7.09 1.99
CA LEU A 28 -18.76 -7.66 0.66
C LEU A 28 -18.10 -6.68 -0.30
N GLY A 29 -18.49 -5.40 -0.27
CA GLY A 29 -17.85 -4.35 -1.06
C GLY A 29 -16.36 -4.23 -0.79
N TYR A 30 -15.93 -4.23 0.47
CA TYR A 30 -14.51 -4.23 0.81
C TYR A 30 -13.79 -5.52 0.40
N CYS A 31 -14.44 -6.66 0.51
CA CYS A 31 -13.87 -7.92 0.04
C CYS A 31 -13.56 -7.86 -1.47
N LEU A 32 -14.52 -7.39 -2.28
CA LEU A 32 -14.33 -7.19 -3.71
C LEU A 32 -13.26 -6.14 -4.00
N PHE A 33 -13.25 -5.04 -3.27
CA PHE A 33 -12.24 -3.98 -3.39
C PHE A 33 -10.82 -4.53 -3.18
N PHE A 34 -10.58 -5.28 -2.10
CA PHE A 34 -9.27 -5.88 -1.84
C PHE A 34 -8.90 -6.97 -2.84
N LEU A 35 -9.87 -7.73 -3.37
CA LEU A 35 -9.61 -8.69 -4.45
C LEU A 35 -9.13 -8.00 -5.72
N VAL A 36 -9.79 -6.90 -6.11
CA VAL A 36 -9.40 -6.12 -7.28
C VAL A 36 -8.01 -5.51 -7.11
N ILE A 37 -7.72 -4.92 -5.95
CA ILE A 37 -6.38 -4.39 -5.64
C ILE A 37 -5.33 -5.49 -5.72
N ASN A 38 -5.57 -6.64 -5.08
CA ASN A 38 -4.65 -7.77 -5.14
C ASN A 38 -4.36 -8.21 -6.58
N PHE A 39 -5.38 -8.28 -7.42
CA PHE A 39 -5.21 -8.61 -8.82
C PHE A 39 -4.28 -7.62 -9.55
N PHE A 40 -4.52 -6.32 -9.38
CA PHE A 40 -3.66 -5.29 -9.97
C PHE A 40 -2.24 -5.33 -9.43
N THR A 41 -2.05 -5.49 -8.13
CA THR A 41 -0.73 -5.56 -7.50
C THR A 41 0.07 -6.77 -8.00
N LEU A 42 -0.56 -7.95 -8.06
CA LEU A 42 0.08 -9.15 -8.60
C LEU A 42 0.50 -8.95 -10.06
N ARG A 43 -0.35 -8.35 -10.87
CA ARG A 43 -0.06 -8.10 -12.27
C ARG A 43 1.08 -7.09 -12.45
N GLN A 44 1.02 -5.96 -11.78
CA GLN A 44 2.06 -4.91 -11.87
C GLN A 44 3.43 -5.44 -11.42
N PHE A 45 3.45 -6.16 -10.29
CA PHE A 45 4.69 -6.76 -9.80
C PHE A 45 5.25 -7.79 -10.78
N SER A 46 4.38 -8.63 -11.35
CA SER A 46 4.81 -9.65 -12.31
C SER A 46 5.32 -9.04 -13.61
N GLU A 47 4.71 -7.96 -14.09
CA GLU A 47 5.19 -7.20 -15.26
C GLU A 47 6.53 -6.52 -14.96
N ALA A 48 6.68 -5.89 -13.80
CA ALA A 48 7.94 -5.28 -13.39
C ALA A 48 9.08 -6.31 -13.29
N MET A 49 8.81 -7.48 -12.70
CA MET A 49 9.77 -8.59 -12.65
C MET A 49 10.14 -9.12 -14.02
N ASN A 50 9.17 -9.23 -14.91
CA ASN A 50 9.40 -9.69 -16.28
C ASN A 50 10.29 -8.71 -17.04
N LEU A 51 10.02 -7.42 -16.94
CA LEU A 51 10.78 -6.38 -17.63
C LEU A 51 12.22 -6.26 -17.08
N SER A 52 12.42 -6.42 -15.78
CA SER A 52 13.71 -6.14 -15.14
C SER A 52 14.62 -7.36 -15.02
N LEU A 53 14.07 -8.52 -14.64
CA LEU A 53 14.86 -9.69 -14.22
C LEU A 53 14.55 -10.96 -15.00
N LEU A 54 13.29 -11.16 -15.40
CA LEU A 54 12.79 -12.42 -15.94
C LEU A 54 12.24 -12.28 -17.36
N GLN A 55 12.96 -11.59 -18.25
CA GLN A 55 12.53 -11.21 -19.60
C GLN A 55 12.00 -12.36 -20.48
N HIS A 56 12.45 -13.59 -20.21
CA HIS A 56 12.03 -14.79 -20.95
C HIS A 56 10.97 -15.62 -20.22
N THR A 57 10.51 -15.18 -19.03
CA THR A 57 9.53 -15.93 -18.24
C THR A 57 8.13 -15.35 -18.47
N PRO A 58 7.12 -16.17 -18.79
CA PRO A 58 5.77 -15.68 -18.98
C PRO A 58 5.24 -14.98 -17.71
N VAL A 59 4.57 -13.83 -17.87
CA VAL A 59 4.02 -13.03 -16.76
C VAL A 59 3.08 -13.85 -15.86
N TRP A 60 2.26 -14.72 -16.46
CA TRP A 60 1.34 -15.58 -15.70
C TRP A 60 2.05 -16.54 -14.73
N PHE A 61 3.24 -17.01 -15.10
CA PHE A 61 4.03 -17.91 -14.26
C PHE A 61 4.53 -17.19 -12.99
N VAL A 62 5.02 -15.96 -13.14
CA VAL A 62 5.44 -15.11 -12.02
C VAL A 62 4.24 -14.79 -11.12
N SER A 63 3.10 -14.42 -11.72
CA SER A 63 1.87 -14.14 -10.98
C SER A 63 1.36 -15.34 -10.19
N LEU A 64 1.47 -16.54 -10.77
CA LEU A 64 1.07 -17.78 -10.08
C LEU A 64 1.91 -18.03 -8.83
N TRP A 65 3.24 -17.91 -8.94
CA TRP A 65 4.12 -18.10 -7.79
C TRP A 65 3.88 -17.06 -6.70
N LEU A 66 3.69 -15.80 -7.06
CA LEU A 66 3.36 -14.74 -6.11
C LEU A 66 2.02 -15.01 -5.41
N ALA A 67 1.01 -15.45 -6.16
CA ALA A 67 -0.29 -15.81 -5.60
C ALA A 67 -0.18 -17.00 -4.62
N LEU A 68 0.61 -18.03 -4.95
CA LEU A 68 0.84 -19.19 -4.09
C LEU A 68 1.55 -18.76 -2.78
N VAL A 69 2.61 -17.97 -2.88
CA VAL A 69 3.36 -17.47 -1.71
C VAL A 69 2.47 -16.57 -0.84
N GLY A 70 1.72 -15.66 -1.46
CA GLY A 70 0.78 -14.79 -0.75
C GLY A 70 -0.33 -15.57 -0.05
N SER A 71 -0.90 -16.58 -0.72
CA SER A 71 -1.92 -17.46 -0.15
C SER A 71 -1.36 -18.28 1.01
N TYR A 72 -0.14 -18.79 0.88
CA TYR A 72 0.53 -19.49 1.96
C TYR A 72 0.77 -18.59 3.17
N GLY A 73 1.25 -17.35 2.94
CA GLY A 73 1.38 -16.35 4.00
C GLY A 73 0.05 -16.05 4.70
N ALA A 74 -1.05 -15.96 3.95
CA ALA A 74 -2.38 -15.73 4.50
C ALA A 74 -2.85 -16.91 5.40
N ILE A 75 -2.55 -18.16 5.03
CA ILE A 75 -2.84 -19.35 5.82
C ILE A 75 -2.05 -19.37 7.14
N LEU A 76 -0.79 -18.92 7.11
CA LEU A 76 0.06 -18.84 8.29
C LEU A 76 -0.37 -17.75 9.28
N GLY A 77 -1.20 -16.82 8.82
CA GLY A 77 -1.83 -15.80 9.65
C GLY A 77 -1.05 -14.48 9.75
N LEU A 78 -1.73 -13.50 10.33
CA LEU A 78 -1.27 -12.11 10.39
C LEU A 78 0.06 -11.94 11.13
N GLU A 79 0.32 -12.76 12.15
CA GLU A 79 1.56 -12.66 12.94
C GLU A 79 2.79 -12.98 12.08
N VAL A 80 2.73 -14.02 11.26
CA VAL A 80 3.84 -14.41 10.38
C VAL A 80 4.07 -13.32 9.32
N ILE A 81 3.00 -12.81 8.72
CA ILE A 81 3.08 -11.71 7.74
C ILE A 81 3.74 -10.49 8.39
N THR A 82 3.31 -10.09 9.59
CA THR A 82 3.84 -8.92 10.27
C THR A 82 5.32 -9.08 10.63
N ARG A 83 5.72 -10.24 11.10
CA ARG A 83 7.14 -10.55 11.38
C ARG A 83 7.99 -10.52 10.12
N SER A 84 7.49 -11.05 9.01
CA SER A 84 8.18 -11.00 7.71
C SER A 84 8.38 -9.55 7.25
N ILE A 85 7.36 -8.70 7.39
CA ILE A 85 7.45 -7.27 7.05
C ILE A 85 8.51 -6.58 7.92
N GLN A 86 8.58 -6.87 9.23
CA GLN A 86 9.59 -6.28 10.12
C GLN A 86 11.02 -6.60 9.67
N PHE A 87 11.24 -7.75 9.05
CA PHE A 87 12.54 -8.13 8.50
C PHE A 87 12.84 -7.45 7.16
N VAL A 88 11.84 -7.40 6.28
CA VAL A 88 12.01 -6.90 4.91
C VAL A 88 12.00 -5.36 4.87
N LEU A 89 11.23 -4.70 5.73
CA LEU A 89 11.06 -3.26 5.72
C LEU A 89 12.38 -2.47 5.88
N PRO A 90 13.28 -2.80 6.84
CA PRO A 90 14.57 -2.10 6.96
C PRO A 90 15.44 -2.27 5.71
N LEU A 91 15.46 -3.46 5.13
CA LEU A 91 16.21 -3.74 3.90
C LEU A 91 15.67 -2.91 2.72
N PHE A 92 14.35 -2.83 2.61
CA PHE A 92 13.67 -2.01 1.60
C PHE A 92 13.99 -0.51 1.76
N VAL A 93 13.92 0.01 2.99
CA VAL A 93 14.26 1.42 3.26
C VAL A 93 15.72 1.71 2.93
N ILE A 94 16.64 0.82 3.32
CA ILE A 94 18.06 0.97 2.99
C ILE A 94 18.26 0.98 1.47
N SER A 95 17.61 0.08 0.73
CA SER A 95 17.75 0.03 -0.73
C SER A 95 17.26 1.31 -1.40
N ILE A 96 16.14 1.89 -0.94
CA ILE A 96 15.65 3.18 -1.46
C ILE A 96 16.64 4.30 -1.18
N ILE A 97 17.17 4.38 0.05
CA ILE A 97 18.18 5.39 0.41
C ILE A 97 19.42 5.26 -0.50
N LEU A 98 19.88 4.03 -0.76
CA LEU A 98 21.00 3.79 -1.66
C LEU A 98 20.70 4.25 -3.08
N VAL A 99 19.52 3.92 -3.61
CA VAL A 99 19.10 4.38 -4.96
C VAL A 99 19.12 5.90 -5.01
N ILE A 100 18.51 6.59 -4.05
CA ILE A 100 18.50 8.05 -3.98
C ILE A 100 19.92 8.61 -3.95
N LEU A 101 20.81 8.05 -3.11
CA LEU A 101 22.19 8.51 -2.99
C LEU A 101 23.00 8.33 -4.28
N PHE A 102 22.82 7.21 -4.97
CA PHE A 102 23.55 6.95 -6.21
C PHE A 102 23.02 7.76 -7.39
N THR A 103 21.74 8.08 -7.42
CA THR A 103 21.12 8.85 -8.52
C THR A 103 21.21 10.37 -8.25
N PHE A 104 21.44 10.79 -7.01
CA PHE A 104 21.51 12.20 -6.63
C PHE A 104 22.48 13.05 -7.47
N PRO A 105 23.71 12.56 -7.85
CA PRO A 105 24.64 13.32 -8.68
C PRO A 105 24.15 13.57 -10.11
N ASP A 106 23.27 12.70 -10.64
CA ASP A 106 22.77 12.74 -12.01
C ASP A 106 21.44 13.51 -12.14
N LEU A 107 20.97 14.13 -11.04
CA LEU A 107 19.73 14.89 -10.99
C LEU A 107 19.80 16.14 -11.86
N GLU A 108 19.00 16.16 -12.92
CA GLU A 108 18.79 17.33 -13.75
C GLU A 108 17.66 18.22 -13.21
N TYR A 109 17.94 19.05 -12.22
CA TYR A 109 16.97 19.96 -11.59
C TYR A 109 16.22 20.88 -12.57
N LYS A 110 16.78 21.09 -13.75
CA LYS A 110 16.18 21.90 -14.82
C LYS A 110 14.90 21.26 -15.38
N GLN A 111 14.78 19.94 -15.34
CA GLN A 111 13.59 19.24 -15.82
C GLN A 111 12.38 19.39 -14.89
N LEU A 112 12.60 19.81 -13.64
CA LEU A 112 11.52 20.11 -12.70
C LEU A 112 10.78 21.42 -13.04
N PHE A 113 11.35 22.25 -13.89
CA PHE A 113 10.77 23.55 -14.24
C PHE A 113 10.39 23.63 -15.72
N PRO A 114 9.24 24.27 -16.05
CA PRO A 114 8.31 24.98 -15.18
C PRO A 114 7.26 24.06 -14.53
N LEU A 115 7.10 24.16 -13.21
CA LEU A 115 6.22 23.31 -12.39
C LEU A 115 4.71 23.37 -12.78
N PHE A 116 4.26 24.45 -13.44
CA PHE A 116 2.85 24.70 -13.72
C PHE A 116 2.57 25.05 -15.20
N GLU A 117 3.41 24.63 -16.14
CA GLU A 117 3.28 24.97 -17.56
C GLU A 117 1.92 24.56 -18.16
N GLY A 118 1.37 23.43 -17.69
CA GLY A 118 0.05 22.94 -18.10
C GLY A 118 -1.12 23.41 -17.22
N GLY A 119 -0.87 24.29 -16.23
CA GLY A 119 -1.87 24.70 -15.25
C GLY A 119 -2.09 23.67 -14.13
N VAL A 120 -3.05 23.92 -13.26
CA VAL A 120 -3.32 23.10 -12.06
C VAL A 120 -4.08 21.80 -12.41
N TRP A 121 -4.91 21.82 -13.45
CA TRP A 121 -5.79 20.70 -13.79
C TRP A 121 -5.06 19.39 -14.13
N PRO A 122 -3.98 19.38 -14.95
CA PRO A 122 -3.19 18.19 -15.20
C PRO A 122 -2.60 17.60 -13.91
N ILE A 123 -2.17 18.43 -12.96
CA ILE A 123 -1.61 18.00 -11.67
C ILE A 123 -2.68 17.30 -10.85
N VAL A 124 -3.89 17.88 -10.74
CA VAL A 124 -5.02 17.27 -10.04
C VAL A 124 -5.39 15.93 -10.68
N LYS A 125 -5.42 15.84 -12.00
CA LYS A 125 -5.70 14.59 -12.72
C LYS A 125 -4.61 13.54 -12.49
N ALA A 126 -3.35 13.92 -12.52
CA ALA A 126 -2.22 13.01 -12.27
C ALA A 126 -2.19 12.51 -10.83
N SER A 127 -2.58 13.32 -9.85
CA SER A 127 -2.60 12.92 -8.44
C SER A 127 -3.70 11.92 -8.08
N TYR A 128 -4.67 11.69 -8.97
CA TYR A 128 -5.76 10.73 -8.73
C TYR A 128 -5.24 9.29 -8.56
N SER A 129 -4.32 8.85 -9.41
CA SER A 129 -3.77 7.50 -9.35
C SER A 129 -2.97 7.25 -8.05
N PRO A 130 -2.00 8.09 -7.65
CA PRO A 130 -1.34 7.96 -6.35
C PRO A 130 -2.30 8.03 -5.17
N ALA A 131 -3.33 8.88 -5.21
CA ALA A 131 -4.31 9.00 -4.14
C ALA A 131 -5.08 7.69 -3.90
N THR A 132 -5.35 6.90 -4.95
CA THR A 132 -6.02 5.60 -4.80
C THR A 132 -5.17 4.60 -4.01
N TRP A 133 -3.84 4.62 -4.15
CA TRP A 133 -2.93 3.78 -3.38
C TRP A 133 -2.97 4.13 -1.87
N PHE A 134 -3.04 5.41 -1.53
CA PHE A 134 -3.22 5.80 -0.12
C PHE A 134 -4.57 5.35 0.45
N GLY A 135 -5.58 5.11 -0.38
CA GLY A 135 -6.86 4.52 0.01
C GLY A 135 -6.74 3.13 0.64
N GLU A 136 -5.68 2.38 0.32
CA GLU A 136 -5.41 1.08 0.93
C GLU A 136 -5.14 1.17 2.44
N SER A 137 -4.81 2.34 2.96
CA SER A 137 -4.64 2.58 4.41
C SER A 137 -5.89 2.21 5.22
N ILE A 138 -7.06 2.08 4.56
CA ILE A 138 -8.29 1.56 5.18
C ILE A 138 -8.11 0.16 5.80
N VAL A 139 -7.10 -0.61 5.34
CA VAL A 139 -6.77 -1.92 5.91
C VAL A 139 -6.51 -1.84 7.42
N LEU A 140 -5.99 -0.71 7.90
CA LEU A 140 -5.78 -0.47 9.34
C LEU A 140 -7.08 -0.61 10.14
N ALA A 141 -8.24 -0.24 9.56
CA ALA A 141 -9.52 -0.36 10.23
C ALA A 141 -9.96 -1.84 10.40
N PHE A 142 -9.47 -2.74 9.54
CA PHE A 142 -9.68 -4.18 9.67
C PHE A 142 -8.70 -4.82 10.66
N LEU A 143 -7.52 -4.21 10.86
CA LEU A 143 -6.49 -4.70 11.76
C LEU A 143 -6.67 -4.23 13.21
N PHE A 144 -7.60 -3.32 13.50
CA PHE A 144 -7.86 -2.79 14.84
C PHE A 144 -8.01 -3.86 15.92
N PRO A 145 -8.73 -5.00 15.71
CA PRO A 145 -8.88 -6.03 16.71
C PRO A 145 -7.57 -6.69 17.15
N PHE A 146 -6.54 -6.62 16.31
CA PHE A 146 -5.23 -7.26 16.52
C PHE A 146 -4.20 -6.29 17.13
N ILE A 147 -4.59 -5.03 17.38
CA ILE A 147 -3.70 -4.00 17.90
C ILE A 147 -3.86 -3.86 19.40
N ASN A 148 -2.80 -4.15 20.16
CA ASN A 148 -2.82 -4.09 21.62
C ASN A 148 -2.91 -2.67 22.19
N LYS A 149 -2.35 -1.66 21.49
CA LYS A 149 -2.30 -0.25 21.94
C LYS A 149 -2.99 0.67 20.94
N THR A 150 -4.31 0.64 20.92
CA THR A 150 -5.12 1.42 19.98
C THR A 150 -4.90 2.94 20.08
N GLN A 151 -4.59 3.45 21.28
CA GLN A 151 -4.32 4.87 21.51
C GLN A 151 -3.07 5.39 20.77
N GLU A 152 -2.09 4.51 20.52
CA GLU A 152 -0.87 4.88 19.81
C GLU A 152 -1.02 4.79 18.29
N VAL A 153 -2.07 4.12 17.79
CA VAL A 153 -2.27 3.83 16.36
C VAL A 153 -2.36 5.11 15.55
N PHE A 154 -3.13 6.08 16.02
CA PHE A 154 -3.29 7.35 15.31
C PHE A 154 -1.94 8.07 15.17
N LYS A 155 -1.21 8.21 16.25
CA LYS A 155 0.10 8.88 16.26
C LYS A 155 1.12 8.15 15.39
N LYS A 156 1.27 6.83 15.58
CA LYS A 156 2.22 6.00 14.82
C LYS A 156 1.83 5.88 13.35
N GLY A 157 0.54 5.74 13.06
CA GLY A 157 0.02 5.71 11.68
C GLY A 157 0.25 7.02 10.94
N THR A 158 0.05 8.17 11.59
CA THR A 158 0.34 9.48 11.00
C THR A 158 1.83 9.62 10.68
N TRP A 159 2.73 9.24 11.60
CA TRP A 159 4.16 9.27 11.34
C TRP A 159 4.58 8.33 10.22
N ALA A 160 3.99 7.13 10.15
CA ALA A 160 4.24 6.18 9.07
C ALA A 160 3.79 6.73 7.71
N LEU A 161 2.62 7.37 7.64
CA LEU A 161 2.13 8.02 6.42
C LEU A 161 3.03 9.18 6.01
N LEU A 162 3.45 10.03 6.94
CA LEU A 162 4.38 11.13 6.64
C LEU A 162 5.72 10.61 6.13
N ALA A 163 6.26 9.56 6.75
CA ALA A 163 7.48 8.92 6.29
C ALA A 163 7.32 8.33 4.87
N ALA A 164 6.20 7.66 4.60
CA ALA A 164 5.90 7.14 3.27
C ALA A 164 5.80 8.27 2.22
N ILE A 165 5.12 9.37 2.53
CA ILE A 165 5.03 10.53 1.64
C ILE A 165 6.41 11.10 1.34
N LEU A 166 7.28 11.24 2.35
CA LEU A 166 8.64 11.75 2.16
C LEU A 166 9.46 10.82 1.25
N VAL A 167 9.39 9.51 1.49
CA VAL A 167 10.11 8.51 0.68
C VAL A 167 9.62 8.54 -0.77
N PHE A 168 8.31 8.52 -1.00
CA PHE A 168 7.75 8.59 -2.35
C PHE A 168 8.05 9.91 -3.04
N SER A 169 8.03 11.04 -2.31
CA SER A 169 8.39 12.33 -2.89
C SER A 169 9.85 12.37 -3.31
N ALA A 170 10.75 11.78 -2.51
CA ALA A 170 12.17 11.68 -2.85
C ALA A 170 12.40 10.76 -4.06
N ASP A 171 11.69 9.65 -4.15
CA ASP A 171 11.76 8.72 -5.28
C ASP A 171 11.32 9.39 -6.59
N ILE A 172 10.20 10.12 -6.57
CA ILE A 172 9.69 10.87 -7.74
C ILE A 172 10.66 11.98 -8.18
N LEU A 173 11.40 12.58 -7.24
CA LEU A 173 12.39 13.61 -7.58
C LEU A 173 13.65 13.04 -8.22
N VAL A 174 13.91 11.76 -8.03
CA VAL A 174 15.12 11.06 -8.49
C VAL A 174 14.89 10.28 -9.80
N THR A 175 13.65 9.94 -10.12
CA THR A 175 13.24 9.25 -11.34
C THR A 175 12.76 10.21 -12.40
#